data_e705b0be0368f6e7d48d80237404f647
#
_entry.id   e705b0be0368f6e7d48d80237404f647
#
_cell.length_a   1.000
_cell.length_b   1.000
_cell.length_c   1.000
_cell.angle_alpha   90.00
_cell.angle_beta   90.00
_cell.angle_gamma   90.00
#
_symmetry.space_group_name_H-M   'P 1'
#
loop_
_entity.id
_entity.type
_entity.pdbx_description
1 polymer ?
#
loop_
_entity_poly.entity_id
_entity_poly.type
_entity_poly.pdbx_seq_one_letter_code
_entity_poly.pdbx_strand_id
1 'polypeptide(L)'
;YYKEELKSITLKGIDGMKQIQNIMNSFRISDIASIADIKVSEIRDYKKGINDLPKSDVLKFVLEDGSWIAVRPSGTEPKIKFYFGCNGDNQEIVDEKLDRIIEDITNRVNN
;
A
#
# COMPACT_ATOMS: atom_id res chain seq x y z
N TYR A 1 -7.46 -19.04 5.08
CA TYR A 1 -7.34 -17.95 6.06
C TYR A 1 -7.10 -16.62 5.37
N TYR A 2 -7.75 -15.60 5.89
CA TYR A 2 -7.63 -14.24 5.38
C TYR A 2 -7.55 -13.27 6.56
N LYS A 3 -6.65 -12.29 6.47
CA LYS A 3 -6.51 -11.26 7.51
C LYS A 3 -6.27 -9.90 6.89
N GLU A 4 -6.89 -8.88 7.45
CA GLU A 4 -6.69 -7.50 7.05
C GLU A 4 -6.03 -6.71 8.18
N GLU A 5 -5.26 -5.70 7.83
CA GLU A 5 -4.64 -4.79 8.80
C GLU A 5 -4.54 -3.40 8.22
N LEU A 6 -4.60 -2.40 9.11
CA LEU A 6 -4.45 -0.99 8.76
C LEU A 6 -3.25 -0.41 9.50
N LYS A 7 -2.37 0.26 8.78
CA LYS A 7 -1.27 1.05 9.36
C LYS A 7 -1.40 2.49 8.92
N SER A 8 -1.22 3.42 9.85
CA SER A 8 -1.21 4.85 9.57
C SER A 8 0.15 5.42 9.90
N ILE A 9 0.66 6.29 9.02
CA ILE A 9 1.90 7.03 9.26
C ILE A 9 1.56 8.51 9.23
N THR A 10 1.92 9.23 10.29
CA THR A 10 1.74 10.67 10.38
C THR A 10 3.10 11.34 10.29
N LEU A 11 3.25 12.27 9.36
CA LEU A 11 4.47 13.04 9.20
C LEU A 11 4.32 14.40 9.89
N LYS A 12 5.31 14.76 10.68
CA LYS A 12 5.29 16.03 11.43
C LYS A 12 6.10 17.08 10.70
N GLY A 13 5.75 18.35 10.92
CA GLY A 13 6.47 19.48 10.37
C GLY A 13 5.71 20.18 9.27
N ILE A 14 6.27 21.30 8.82
CA ILE A 14 5.66 22.20 7.83
C ILE A 14 5.48 21.48 6.48
N ASP A 15 6.42 20.61 6.12
CA ASP A 15 6.45 19.92 4.83
C ASP A 15 5.75 18.55 4.85
N GLY A 16 5.00 18.23 5.92
CA GLY A 16 4.36 16.91 6.06
C GLY A 16 3.48 16.54 4.86
N MET A 17 2.63 17.46 4.40
CA MET A 17 1.76 17.21 3.26
C MET A 17 2.55 16.96 1.97
N LYS A 18 3.63 17.71 1.77
CA LYS A 18 4.51 17.54 0.61
C LYS A 18 5.20 16.20 0.65
N GLN A 19 5.66 15.78 1.83
CA GLN A 19 6.30 14.47 2.01
C GLN A 19 5.32 13.33 1.70
N ILE A 20 4.06 13.46 2.11
CA ILE A 20 3.02 12.48 1.77
C ILE A 20 2.86 12.37 0.25
N GLN A 21 2.80 13.49 -0.47
CA GLN A 21 2.70 13.48 -1.93
C GLN A 21 3.92 12.85 -2.57
N ASN A 22 5.11 13.09 -2.03
CA ASN A 22 6.35 12.47 -2.52
C ASN A 22 6.32 10.94 -2.33
N ILE A 23 5.80 10.47 -1.20
CA ILE A 23 5.64 9.03 -0.95
C ILE A 23 4.68 8.42 -1.98
N MET A 24 3.52 9.04 -2.20
CA MET A 24 2.57 8.56 -3.20
C MET A 24 3.18 8.52 -4.60
N ASN A 25 3.90 9.57 -4.98
CA ASN A 25 4.58 9.62 -6.28
C ASN A 25 5.64 8.52 -6.40
N SER A 26 6.40 8.24 -5.33
CA SER A 26 7.41 7.19 -5.38
C SER A 26 6.79 5.82 -5.63
N PHE A 27 5.63 5.54 -5.05
CA PHE A 27 4.91 4.29 -5.32
C PHE A 27 4.37 4.23 -6.76
N ARG A 28 3.99 5.37 -7.34
CA ARG A 28 3.48 5.41 -8.72
C ARG A 28 4.56 5.26 -9.78
N ILE A 29 5.70 5.91 -9.58
CA ILE A 29 6.78 5.92 -10.58
C ILE A 29 7.71 4.71 -10.45
N SER A 30 7.74 4.05 -9.28
CA SER A 30 8.53 2.84 -9.09
C SER A 30 7.86 1.68 -9.80
N ASP A 31 8.64 0.94 -10.57
CA ASP A 31 8.14 -0.27 -11.25
C ASP A 31 8.23 -1.43 -10.27
N ILE A 32 7.28 -1.50 -9.34
CA ILE A 32 7.28 -2.50 -8.28
C ILE A 32 6.83 -3.84 -8.83
N ALA A 33 7.78 -4.74 -9.04
CA ALA A 33 7.51 -6.06 -9.60
C ALA A 33 7.08 -7.08 -8.56
N SER A 34 7.53 -6.91 -7.30
CA SER A 34 7.20 -7.83 -6.21
C SER A 34 7.18 -7.10 -4.87
N ILE A 35 6.43 -7.64 -3.92
CA ILE A 35 6.36 -7.16 -2.54
C ILE A 35 6.49 -8.40 -1.65
N ALA A 36 7.46 -8.38 -0.73
CA ALA A 36 7.75 -9.52 0.15
C ALA A 36 7.98 -10.81 -0.65
N ASP A 37 8.68 -10.70 -1.79
CA ASP A 37 8.98 -11.79 -2.71
C ASP A 37 7.75 -12.40 -3.40
N ILE A 38 6.59 -11.77 -3.29
CA ILE A 38 5.38 -12.18 -4.00
C ILE A 38 5.19 -11.27 -5.20
N LYS A 39 5.06 -11.83 -6.38
CA LYS A 39 4.94 -11.08 -7.61
C LYS A 39 3.66 -10.24 -7.63
N VAL A 40 3.78 -8.98 -8.06
CA VAL A 40 2.62 -8.11 -8.27
C VAL A 40 1.95 -8.49 -9.57
N SER A 41 0.67 -8.89 -9.49
CA SER A 41 -0.10 -9.27 -10.68
C SER A 41 -0.82 -8.10 -11.32
N GLU A 42 -1.17 -7.08 -10.52
CA GLU A 42 -1.91 -5.92 -11.02
C GLU A 42 -1.64 -4.70 -10.14
N ILE A 43 -1.55 -3.53 -10.77
CA ILE A 43 -1.49 -2.25 -10.06
C ILE A 43 -2.69 -1.43 -10.52
N ARG A 44 -3.53 -1.01 -9.57
CA ARG A 44 -4.71 -0.18 -9.84
C ARG A 44 -4.46 1.23 -9.31
N ASP A 45 -4.45 2.21 -10.21
CA ASP A 45 -4.29 3.62 -9.85
C ASP A 45 -5.63 4.33 -10.03
N TYR A 46 -6.34 4.51 -8.93
CA TYR A 46 -7.67 5.13 -8.94
C TYR A 46 -7.64 6.62 -9.26
N LYS A 47 -6.47 7.26 -9.18
CA LYS A 47 -6.34 8.67 -9.58
C LYS A 47 -6.58 8.86 -11.07
N LYS A 48 -6.32 7.83 -11.87
CA LYS A 48 -6.56 7.85 -13.33
C LYS A 48 -8.02 7.53 -13.68
N GLY A 49 -8.83 7.12 -12.70
CA GLY A 49 -10.18 6.65 -12.94
C GLY A 49 -10.18 5.20 -13.46
N ILE A 50 -11.02 4.34 -12.89
CA ILE A 50 -11.13 2.93 -13.29
C ILE A 50 -12.60 2.58 -13.39
N ASN A 51 -13.02 2.03 -14.57
CA ASN A 51 -14.35 1.47 -14.77
C ASN A 51 -15.49 2.40 -14.32
N ASP A 52 -15.47 3.67 -14.73
CA ASP A 52 -16.47 4.67 -14.40
C ASP A 52 -16.53 5.06 -12.91
N LEU A 53 -15.59 4.55 -12.09
CA LEU A 53 -15.49 4.96 -10.71
C LEU A 53 -14.91 6.37 -10.59
N PRO A 54 -15.34 7.15 -9.58
CA PRO A 54 -14.77 8.47 -9.34
C PRO A 54 -13.25 8.37 -9.13
N LYS A 55 -12.53 9.37 -9.63
CA LYS A 55 -11.09 9.46 -9.39
C LYS A 55 -10.82 9.70 -7.92
N SER A 56 -9.89 8.96 -7.35
CA SER A 56 -9.42 9.17 -5.98
C SER A 56 -7.94 8.83 -5.89
N ASP A 57 -7.25 9.47 -4.94
CA ASP A 57 -5.80 9.27 -4.78
C ASP A 57 -5.55 7.98 -3.99
N VAL A 58 -5.77 6.84 -4.66
CA VAL A 58 -5.56 5.51 -4.09
C VAL A 58 -4.78 4.66 -5.08
N LEU A 59 -3.76 3.97 -4.56
CA LEU A 59 -3.03 2.95 -5.31
C LEU A 59 -3.27 1.60 -4.66
N LYS A 60 -3.58 0.59 -5.46
CA LYS A 60 -3.75 -0.78 -4.97
C LYS A 60 -2.84 -1.72 -5.74
N PHE A 61 -2.03 -2.47 -5.01
CA PHE A 61 -1.17 -3.53 -5.54
C PHE A 61 -1.81 -4.86 -5.22
N VAL A 62 -2.11 -5.64 -6.25
CA VAL A 62 -2.67 -6.99 -6.11
C VAL A 62 -1.55 -7.98 -6.39
N LEU A 63 -1.33 -8.90 -5.47
CA LEU A 63 -0.29 -9.92 -5.56
C LEU A 63 -0.82 -11.21 -6.15
N GLU A 64 0.07 -12.04 -6.68
CA GLU A 64 -0.33 -13.29 -7.37
C GLU A 64 -1.07 -14.27 -6.47
N ASP A 65 -0.83 -14.23 -5.16
CA ASP A 65 -1.52 -15.10 -4.20
C ASP A 65 -2.87 -14.55 -3.72
N GLY A 66 -3.31 -13.42 -4.28
CA GLY A 66 -4.56 -12.76 -3.89
C GLY A 66 -4.41 -11.77 -2.74
N SER A 67 -3.23 -11.66 -2.13
CA SER A 67 -2.96 -10.63 -1.15
C SER A 67 -2.89 -9.27 -1.83
N TRP A 68 -3.11 -8.20 -1.07
CA TRP A 68 -3.14 -6.86 -1.65
C TRP A 68 -2.71 -5.80 -0.66
N ILE A 69 -2.27 -4.66 -1.18
CA ILE A 69 -1.92 -3.48 -0.41
C ILE A 69 -2.58 -2.27 -1.08
N ALA A 70 -3.29 -1.45 -0.31
CA ALA A 70 -3.84 -0.20 -0.79
C ALA A 70 -3.20 0.96 -0.02
N VAL A 71 -2.84 2.01 -0.75
CA VAL A 71 -2.16 3.19 -0.19
C VAL A 71 -3.03 4.40 -0.46
N ARG A 72 -3.34 5.17 0.60
CA ARG A 72 -4.21 6.32 0.51
C ARG A 72 -3.75 7.46 1.43
N PRO A 73 -3.48 8.67 0.89
CA PRO A 73 -3.23 9.84 1.74
C PRO A 73 -4.53 10.37 2.33
N SER A 74 -4.43 11.06 3.47
CA SER A 74 -5.59 11.68 4.12
C SER A 74 -6.21 12.79 3.27
N GLY A 75 -5.39 13.56 2.58
CA GLY A 75 -5.85 14.72 1.80
C GLY A 75 -5.93 16.01 2.61
N THR A 76 -6.24 15.94 3.90
CA THR A 76 -6.38 17.13 4.76
C THR A 76 -5.34 17.16 5.88
N GLU A 77 -4.71 16.03 6.18
CA GLU A 77 -3.71 15.91 7.24
C GLU A 77 -2.44 15.28 6.66
N PRO A 78 -1.26 15.53 7.28
CA PRO A 78 -0.02 14.90 6.83
C PRO A 78 0.05 13.43 7.27
N LYS A 79 -0.90 12.66 6.81
CA LYS A 79 -1.10 11.25 7.18
C LYS A 79 -1.31 10.41 5.93
N ILE A 80 -0.72 9.22 5.93
CA ILE A 80 -0.91 8.24 4.87
C ILE A 80 -1.33 6.92 5.50
N LYS A 81 -2.31 6.26 4.89
CA LYS A 81 -2.84 5.00 5.38
C LYS A 81 -2.50 3.88 4.42
N PHE A 82 -2.12 2.75 4.99
CA PHE A 82 -1.84 1.52 4.26
C PHE A 82 -2.80 0.45 4.74
N TYR A 83 -3.55 -0.11 3.80
CA TYR A 83 -4.46 -1.22 4.04
C TYR A 83 -3.84 -2.49 3.47
N PHE A 84 -3.87 -3.56 4.26
CA PHE A 84 -3.28 -4.84 3.87
C PHE A 84 -4.34 -5.93 3.94
N GLY A 85 -4.38 -6.79 2.93
CA GLY A 85 -5.15 -8.02 2.95
C GLY A 85 -4.23 -9.17 2.58
N CYS A 86 -4.27 -10.24 3.36
CA CYS A 86 -3.34 -11.36 3.17
C CYS A 86 -4.05 -12.70 3.26
N ASN A 87 -3.77 -13.59 2.30
CA ASN A 87 -4.27 -14.96 2.24
C ASN A 87 -3.18 -15.95 2.62
N GLY A 88 -3.58 -17.07 3.20
CA GLY A 88 -2.69 -18.18 3.50
C GLY A 88 -3.45 -19.41 3.95
N ASP A 89 -2.77 -20.54 3.97
CA ASP A 89 -3.39 -21.83 4.30
C ASP A 89 -3.80 -21.95 5.77
N ASN A 90 -3.09 -21.23 6.66
CA ASN A 90 -3.41 -21.20 8.07
C ASN A 90 -3.01 -19.86 8.68
N GLN A 91 -3.39 -19.65 9.94
CA GLN A 91 -3.16 -18.37 10.62
C GLN A 91 -1.68 -18.04 10.75
N GLU A 92 -0.85 -19.01 11.05
CA GLU A 92 0.59 -18.78 11.21
C GLU A 92 1.23 -18.28 9.92
N ILE A 93 0.88 -18.90 8.79
CA ILE A 93 1.37 -18.49 7.47
C ILE A 93 0.89 -17.07 7.13
N VAL A 94 -0.39 -16.77 7.40
CA VAL A 94 -0.95 -15.45 7.15
C VAL A 94 -0.25 -14.38 7.99
N ASP A 95 -0.05 -14.63 9.27
CA ASP A 95 0.60 -13.68 10.17
C ASP A 95 2.04 -13.41 9.74
N GLU A 96 2.80 -14.42 9.41
CA GLU A 96 4.18 -14.27 8.95
C GLU A 96 4.26 -13.52 7.62
N LYS A 97 3.41 -13.88 6.68
CA LYS A 97 3.36 -13.22 5.37
C LYS A 97 2.97 -11.75 5.51
N LEU A 98 1.97 -11.45 6.34
CA LEU A 98 1.52 -10.09 6.59
C LEU A 98 2.63 -9.24 7.19
N ASP A 99 3.38 -9.77 8.17
CA ASP A 99 4.51 -9.08 8.76
C ASP A 99 5.58 -8.74 7.71
N ARG A 100 5.87 -9.65 6.79
CA ARG A 100 6.83 -9.41 5.72
C ARG A 100 6.35 -8.33 4.74
N ILE A 101 5.07 -8.35 4.42
CA ILE A 101 4.48 -7.33 3.53
C ILE A 101 4.56 -5.95 4.19
N ILE A 102 4.19 -5.85 5.45
CA ILE A 102 4.24 -4.61 6.22
C ILE A 102 5.68 -4.09 6.31
N GLU A 103 6.64 -4.97 6.58
CA GLU A 103 8.05 -4.60 6.65
C GLU A 103 8.56 -4.07 5.31
N ASP A 104 8.24 -4.75 4.20
CA ASP A 104 8.64 -4.31 2.87
C ASP A 104 8.10 -2.91 2.57
N ILE A 105 6.81 -2.70 2.79
CA ILE A 105 6.17 -1.40 2.54
C ILE A 105 6.77 -0.33 3.44
N THR A 106 6.97 -0.61 4.72
CA THR A 106 7.57 0.32 5.66
C THR A 106 8.98 0.74 5.22
N ASN A 107 9.79 -0.21 4.75
CA ASN A 107 11.13 0.07 4.25
C ASN A 107 11.08 0.97 3.00
N ARG A 108 10.12 0.77 2.13
CA ARG A 108 9.95 1.63 0.93
C ARG A 108 9.57 3.05 1.29
N VAL A 109 8.78 3.24 2.33
CA VAL A 109 8.39 4.58 2.82
C VAL A 109 9.59 5.30 3.41
N ASN A 110 10.47 4.59 4.11
CA ASN A 110 11.61 5.18 4.82
C ASN A 110 12.85 5.39 3.94
N ASN A 111 12.81 4.96 2.71
CA ASN A 111 13.95 5.11 1.78
C ASN A 111 13.77 6.26 0.80
#